data_5f7fddf00283c1c049f304037db79038
#
_entry.id   5f7fddf00283c1c049f304037db79038
#
_cell.length_a   1.000
_cell.length_b   1.000
_cell.length_c   1.000
_cell.angle_alpha   90.00
_cell.angle_beta   90.00
_cell.angle_gamma   90.00
#
_symmetry.space_group_name_H-M   'P 1'
#
loop_
_entity.id
_entity.type
_entity.pdbx_description
1 polymer ?
#
loop_
_entity_poly.entity_id
_entity_poly.type
_entity_poly.pdbx_seq_one_letter_code
_entity_poly.pdbx_strand_id
1 'polypeptide(L)'
;VTDSTIKTARRIFEVLEHFEAVRRPVSLKEIQKTYGYPASSASTLLKSMVALGYLFYDNYNRTYMPTMRIAQMGGWLKSELFGEDAVLAVVDQVFEEVDELVSISTQSDLHAQYIHCVQTTKRLRFEVRPGDIRPLARSGVGRVLLSTHTDAEIERLMRRVHAACPPEEHMELGELMGVVNGIRRDGYLFSRHIVVQDAGVIAMPLPQRSFGRTFVLGVGGPVSRLEDNQAGILAAMRKAIARHLPD
;
A
#
# COMPACT_ATOMS: atom_id res chain seq x y z
N VAL A 1 10.70 -6.00 -8.16
CA VAL A 1 11.46 -4.75 -7.95
C VAL A 1 12.75 -4.91 -8.70
N THR A 2 12.91 -4.11 -9.75
CA THR A 2 13.97 -4.18 -10.74
C THR A 2 15.37 -3.91 -10.17
N ASP A 3 16.35 -4.52 -10.79
CA ASP A 3 17.81 -4.53 -10.52
C ASP A 3 18.49 -3.13 -10.54
N SER A 4 17.74 -2.04 -10.60
CA SER A 4 18.25 -0.66 -10.64
C SER A 4 18.38 0.04 -9.28
N THR A 5 18.07 -0.65 -8.18
CA THR A 5 18.12 -0.05 -6.85
C THR A 5 19.56 0.05 -6.33
N ILE A 6 19.97 1.26 -5.92
CA ILE A 6 21.28 1.47 -5.29
C ILE A 6 21.39 0.61 -4.03
N LYS A 7 22.37 -0.30 -4.02
CA LYS A 7 22.56 -1.31 -2.96
C LYS A 7 22.59 -0.72 -1.53
N THR A 8 23.26 0.45 -1.38
CA THR A 8 23.34 1.13 -0.08
C THR A 8 21.99 1.66 0.38
N ALA A 9 21.21 2.27 -0.53
CA ALA A 9 19.88 2.77 -0.21
C ALA A 9 18.96 1.63 0.25
N ARG A 10 18.91 0.53 -0.50
CA ARG A 10 18.13 -0.65 -0.11
C ARG A 10 18.50 -1.13 1.29
N ARG A 11 19.78 -1.25 1.60
CA ARG A 11 20.26 -1.73 2.91
C ARG A 11 19.86 -0.82 4.08
N ILE A 12 19.79 0.50 3.86
CA ILE A 12 19.30 1.43 4.89
C ILE A 12 17.86 1.09 5.26
N PHE A 13 16.98 0.91 4.27
CA PHE A 13 15.58 0.59 4.51
C PHE A 13 15.43 -0.81 5.10
N GLU A 14 16.14 -1.83 4.61
CA GLU A 14 16.14 -3.19 5.19
C GLU A 14 16.50 -3.17 6.70
N VAL A 15 17.47 -2.34 7.10
CA VAL A 15 17.81 -2.18 8.52
C VAL A 15 16.69 -1.50 9.32
N LEU A 16 16.06 -0.48 8.76
CA LEU A 16 14.95 0.20 9.45
C LEU A 16 13.73 -0.70 9.60
N GLU A 17 13.37 -1.44 8.55
CA GLU A 17 12.29 -2.43 8.55
C GLU A 17 12.58 -3.59 9.54
N HIS A 18 13.86 -3.98 9.68
CA HIS A 18 14.25 -4.94 10.70
C HIS A 18 13.94 -4.45 12.11
N PHE A 19 14.29 -3.19 12.43
CA PHE A 19 13.94 -2.60 13.72
C PHE A 19 12.42 -2.53 13.95
N GLU A 20 11.65 -2.20 12.93
CA GLU A 20 10.19 -2.18 13.00
C GLU A 20 9.63 -3.57 13.36
N ALA A 21 10.18 -4.62 12.74
CA ALA A 21 9.75 -6.00 12.97
C ALA A 21 10.10 -6.51 14.37
N VAL A 22 11.34 -6.23 14.84
CA VAL A 22 11.84 -6.81 16.12
C VAL A 22 11.53 -5.93 17.34
N ARG A 23 11.36 -4.64 17.17
CA ARG A 23 11.03 -3.63 18.20
C ARG A 23 11.91 -3.68 19.45
N ARG A 24 13.21 -3.92 19.27
CA ARG A 24 14.23 -3.96 20.33
C ARG A 24 15.60 -3.55 19.82
N PRO A 25 16.58 -3.25 20.71
CA PRO A 25 17.96 -3.06 20.30
C PRO A 25 18.51 -4.28 19.54
N VAL A 26 19.33 -4.01 18.50
CA VAL A 26 19.88 -5.03 17.60
C VAL A 26 21.40 -4.88 17.50
N SER A 27 22.13 -6.00 17.52
CA SER A 27 23.58 -6.00 17.37
C SER A 27 24.01 -6.00 15.89
N LEU A 28 25.24 -5.54 15.62
CA LEU A 28 25.86 -5.65 14.29
C LEU A 28 25.83 -7.09 13.78
N LYS A 29 26.13 -8.07 14.66
CA LYS A 29 26.17 -9.49 14.31
C LYS A 29 24.81 -10.02 13.86
N GLU A 30 23.73 -9.55 14.47
CA GLU A 30 22.36 -9.90 14.09
C GLU A 30 22.02 -9.40 12.68
N ILE A 31 22.28 -8.13 12.38
CA ILE A 31 22.06 -7.57 11.03
C ILE A 31 22.87 -8.33 9.98
N GLN A 32 24.13 -8.65 10.27
CA GLN A 32 24.97 -9.45 9.38
C GLN A 32 24.37 -10.82 9.09
N LYS A 33 23.91 -11.52 10.14
CA LYS A 33 23.35 -12.86 10.02
C LYS A 33 22.03 -12.85 9.24
N THR A 34 21.17 -11.86 9.51
CA THR A 34 19.83 -11.78 8.90
C THR A 34 19.91 -11.48 7.40
N TYR A 35 20.81 -10.56 6.99
CA TYR A 35 20.86 -10.06 5.62
C TYR A 35 22.08 -10.55 4.81
N GLY A 36 22.98 -11.34 5.42
CA GLY A 36 24.18 -11.81 4.75
C GLY A 36 25.17 -10.69 4.39
N TYR A 37 25.18 -9.57 5.11
CA TYR A 37 26.08 -8.45 4.80
C TYR A 37 27.52 -8.77 5.23
N PRO A 38 28.54 -8.39 4.39
CA PRO A 38 29.92 -8.40 4.82
C PRO A 38 30.13 -7.51 6.05
N ALA A 39 30.97 -7.97 6.99
CA ALA A 39 31.17 -7.34 8.29
C ALA A 39 31.56 -5.84 8.18
N SER A 40 32.48 -5.50 7.28
CA SER A 40 32.91 -4.14 7.04
C SER A 40 31.79 -3.25 6.53
N SER A 41 31.02 -3.74 5.54
CA SER A 41 29.90 -3.00 4.96
C SER A 41 28.78 -2.74 5.96
N ALA A 42 28.39 -3.73 6.76
CA ALA A 42 27.38 -3.57 7.79
C ALA A 42 27.82 -2.60 8.89
N SER A 43 29.09 -2.71 9.33
CA SER A 43 29.66 -1.81 10.32
C SER A 43 29.67 -0.35 9.81
N THR A 44 30.15 -0.13 8.58
CA THR A 44 30.16 1.22 7.98
C THR A 44 28.76 1.79 7.83
N LEU A 45 27.80 0.97 7.38
CA LEU A 45 26.40 1.37 7.23
C LEU A 45 25.82 1.86 8.57
N LEU A 46 25.89 1.00 9.62
CA LEU A 46 25.32 1.34 10.93
C LEU A 46 26.02 2.55 11.56
N LYS A 47 27.34 2.67 11.45
CA LYS A 47 28.10 3.85 11.90
C LYS A 47 27.66 5.13 11.17
N SER A 48 27.43 5.05 9.87
CA SER A 48 26.92 6.19 9.09
C SER A 48 25.52 6.58 9.54
N MET A 49 24.64 5.63 9.82
CA MET A 49 23.30 5.92 10.33
C MET A 49 23.34 6.54 11.73
N VAL A 50 24.30 6.14 12.58
CA VAL A 50 24.55 6.79 13.88
C VAL A 50 25.07 8.22 13.69
N ALA A 51 26.07 8.42 12.85
CA ALA A 51 26.65 9.74 12.56
C ALA A 51 25.61 10.72 11.99
N LEU A 52 24.66 10.22 11.19
CA LEU A 52 23.53 10.99 10.65
C LEU A 52 22.39 11.18 11.67
N GLY A 53 22.46 10.58 12.85
CA GLY A 53 21.50 10.72 13.92
C GLY A 53 20.21 9.87 13.75
N TYR A 54 20.19 8.90 12.85
CA TYR A 54 19.06 7.98 12.66
C TYR A 54 19.11 6.77 13.59
N LEU A 55 20.29 6.37 14.04
CA LEU A 55 20.47 5.33 15.05
C LEU A 55 21.21 5.89 16.26
N PHE A 56 20.92 5.33 17.42
CA PHE A 56 21.69 5.42 18.63
C PHE A 56 22.56 4.16 18.78
N TYR A 57 23.77 4.27 19.28
CA TYR A 57 24.64 3.14 19.59
C TYR A 57 24.92 3.06 21.10
N ASP A 58 24.55 1.95 21.69
CA ASP A 58 24.86 1.61 23.07
C ASP A 58 26.24 0.90 23.13
N ASN A 59 27.22 1.60 23.68
CA ASN A 59 28.59 1.08 23.81
C ASN A 59 28.69 -0.09 24.81
N TYR A 60 27.84 -0.12 25.83
CA TYR A 60 27.86 -1.16 26.85
C TYR A 60 27.34 -2.50 26.30
N ASN A 61 26.16 -2.45 25.71
CA ASN A 61 25.50 -3.65 25.15
C ASN A 61 25.93 -3.95 23.70
N ARG A 62 26.69 -3.05 23.06
CA ARG A 62 27.10 -3.13 21.65
C ARG A 62 25.92 -3.29 20.70
N THR A 63 24.84 -2.55 20.93
CA THR A 63 23.61 -2.58 20.17
C THR A 63 23.28 -1.23 19.58
N TYR A 64 22.47 -1.26 18.52
CA TYR A 64 21.90 -0.10 17.83
C TYR A 64 20.41 -0.03 18.08
N MET A 65 19.83 1.17 18.06
CA MET A 65 18.40 1.42 18.14
C MET A 65 18.03 2.67 17.35
N PRO A 66 16.86 2.70 16.68
CA PRO A 66 16.37 3.89 15.99
C PRO A 66 16.17 5.07 16.94
N THR A 67 16.44 6.27 16.43
CA THR A 67 16.12 7.52 17.14
C THR A 67 14.73 8.02 16.76
N MET A 68 14.18 8.95 17.53
CA MET A 68 12.92 9.64 17.22
C MET A 68 12.97 10.43 15.91
N ARG A 69 14.16 10.70 15.38
CA ARG A 69 14.31 11.38 14.07
C ARG A 69 13.59 10.65 12.94
N ILE A 70 13.57 9.31 12.96
CA ILE A 70 12.84 8.51 11.97
C ILE A 70 11.35 8.77 12.05
N ALA A 71 10.76 8.73 13.24
CA ALA A 71 9.34 8.99 13.45
C ALA A 71 8.95 10.43 13.05
N GLN A 72 9.81 11.41 13.36
CA GLN A 72 9.58 12.81 13.00
C GLN A 72 9.58 13.06 11.49
N MET A 73 10.40 12.32 10.72
CA MET A 73 10.44 12.46 9.26
C MET A 73 9.11 12.12 8.59
N GLY A 74 8.38 11.14 9.12
CA GLY A 74 7.08 10.73 8.57
C GLY A 74 5.88 11.35 9.26
N GLY A 75 6.07 11.98 10.43
CA GLY A 75 4.99 12.46 11.28
C GLY A 75 4.04 13.44 10.59
N TRP A 76 4.59 14.37 9.80
CA TRP A 76 3.81 15.34 9.04
C TRP A 76 2.98 14.70 7.92
N LEU A 77 3.48 13.59 7.36
CA LEU A 77 2.86 12.93 6.22
C LEU A 77 1.50 12.32 6.58
N LYS A 78 1.36 11.81 7.80
CA LYS A 78 0.13 11.19 8.28
C LYS A 78 -1.03 12.21 8.29
N SER A 79 -0.83 13.38 8.88
CA SER A 79 -1.86 14.43 8.92
C SER A 79 -2.19 14.97 7.53
N GLU A 80 -1.18 15.14 6.68
CA GLU A 80 -1.37 15.65 5.32
C GLU A 80 -2.06 14.63 4.39
N LEU A 81 -1.73 13.33 4.50
CA LEU A 81 -2.35 12.31 3.67
C LEU A 81 -3.76 11.96 4.12
N PHE A 82 -3.98 11.89 5.42
CA PHE A 82 -5.21 11.33 5.98
C PHE A 82 -6.13 12.36 6.66
N GLY A 83 -5.75 13.66 6.68
CA GLY A 83 -6.54 14.75 7.20
C GLY A 83 -7.10 14.44 8.59
N GLU A 84 -6.54 15.00 9.66
CA GLU A 84 -6.97 14.80 11.06
C GLU A 84 -7.47 13.36 11.39
N ASP A 85 -6.82 12.34 10.81
CA ASP A 85 -7.15 10.92 10.96
C ASP A 85 -8.51 10.46 10.35
N ALA A 86 -9.24 11.31 9.61
CA ALA A 86 -10.56 10.98 9.09
C ALA A 86 -10.56 9.75 8.15
N VAL A 87 -9.57 9.66 7.25
CA VAL A 87 -9.42 8.48 6.36
C VAL A 87 -9.08 7.22 7.17
N LEU A 88 -8.27 7.35 8.22
CA LEU A 88 -7.96 6.23 9.11
C LEU A 88 -9.18 5.78 9.90
N ALA A 89 -10.01 6.71 10.37
CA ALA A 89 -11.28 6.38 11.03
C ALA A 89 -12.25 5.61 10.11
N VAL A 90 -12.25 5.91 8.78
CA VAL A 90 -12.97 5.09 7.80
C VAL A 90 -12.44 3.66 7.78
N VAL A 91 -11.12 3.49 7.72
CA VAL A 91 -10.48 2.17 7.68
C VAL A 91 -10.80 1.37 8.93
N ASP A 92 -10.63 1.98 10.12
CA ASP A 92 -10.85 1.33 11.41
C ASP A 92 -12.31 0.90 11.56
N GLN A 93 -13.27 1.79 11.24
CA GLN A 93 -14.69 1.45 11.30
C GLN A 93 -15.06 0.30 10.34
N VAL A 94 -14.58 0.33 9.09
CA VAL A 94 -14.85 -0.75 8.13
C VAL A 94 -14.23 -2.05 8.63
N PHE A 95 -13.00 -2.02 9.14
CA PHE A 95 -12.33 -3.20 9.68
C PHE A 95 -13.09 -3.83 10.85
N GLU A 96 -13.55 -3.02 11.80
CA GLU A 96 -14.35 -3.48 12.95
C GLU A 96 -15.66 -4.17 12.52
N GLU A 97 -16.31 -3.68 11.44
CA GLU A 97 -17.57 -4.23 10.96
C GLU A 97 -17.40 -5.49 10.10
N VAL A 98 -16.27 -5.66 9.37
CA VAL A 98 -16.14 -6.75 8.38
C VAL A 98 -15.03 -7.76 8.71
N ASP A 99 -14.01 -7.42 9.49
CA ASP A 99 -12.81 -8.22 9.77
C ASP A 99 -12.24 -8.90 8.49
N GLU A 100 -12.00 -8.10 7.47
CA GLU A 100 -11.24 -8.48 6.28
C GLU A 100 -10.07 -7.52 6.11
N LEU A 101 -9.14 -7.79 5.19
CA LEU A 101 -8.09 -6.82 4.84
C LEU A 101 -8.74 -5.51 4.38
N VAL A 102 -8.51 -4.42 5.11
CA VAL A 102 -8.94 -3.08 4.67
C VAL A 102 -7.70 -2.27 4.28
N SER A 103 -7.76 -1.59 3.14
CA SER A 103 -6.61 -0.89 2.59
C SER A 103 -6.99 0.46 1.99
N ILE A 104 -6.03 1.39 2.04
CA ILE A 104 -6.05 2.63 1.25
C ILE A 104 -4.96 2.55 0.21
N SER A 105 -5.32 2.86 -1.02
CA SER A 105 -4.41 2.88 -2.16
C SER A 105 -4.48 4.22 -2.89
N THR A 106 -3.38 4.60 -3.53
CA THR A 106 -3.30 5.77 -4.43
C THR A 106 -2.51 5.42 -5.67
N GLN A 107 -2.57 6.27 -6.68
CA GLN A 107 -1.78 6.08 -7.89
C GLN A 107 -0.32 6.49 -7.67
N SER A 108 0.59 5.62 -8.08
CA SER A 108 2.03 5.86 -8.17
C SER A 108 2.48 5.50 -9.59
N ASP A 109 2.58 6.51 -10.46
CA ASP A 109 2.85 6.37 -11.89
C ASP A 109 1.89 5.36 -12.58
N LEU A 110 2.38 4.24 -13.10
CA LEU A 110 1.59 3.19 -13.75
C LEU A 110 1.07 2.10 -12.79
N HIS A 111 1.16 2.35 -11.47
CA HIS A 111 0.77 1.40 -10.44
C HIS A 111 -0.22 2.01 -9.45
N ALA A 112 -1.05 1.15 -8.86
CA ALA A 112 -1.71 1.43 -7.60
C ALA A 112 -0.76 1.03 -6.48
N GLN A 113 -0.52 1.92 -5.52
CA GLN A 113 0.32 1.67 -4.35
C GLN A 113 -0.54 1.66 -3.09
N TYR A 114 -0.38 0.62 -2.29
CA TYR A 114 -1.00 0.55 -0.97
C TYR A 114 -0.24 1.47 -0.01
N ILE A 115 -0.94 2.42 0.61
CA ILE A 115 -0.34 3.39 1.53
C ILE A 115 -0.71 3.12 2.98
N HIS A 116 -1.82 2.41 3.21
CA HIS A 116 -2.23 1.96 4.54
C HIS A 116 -2.99 0.64 4.43
N CYS A 117 -2.78 -0.28 5.38
CA CYS A 117 -3.42 -1.59 5.40
C CYS A 117 -3.67 -2.04 6.84
N VAL A 118 -4.88 -2.52 7.13
CA VAL A 118 -5.23 -3.23 8.35
C VAL A 118 -5.53 -4.68 7.98
N GLN A 119 -4.77 -5.61 8.56
CA GLN A 119 -4.87 -7.04 8.25
C GLN A 119 -6.00 -7.70 9.02
N THR A 120 -6.71 -8.63 8.38
CA THR A 120 -7.72 -9.47 9.06
C THR A 120 -7.07 -10.35 10.12
N THR A 121 -7.83 -10.66 11.17
CA THR A 121 -7.44 -11.60 12.23
C THR A 121 -7.62 -13.06 11.81
N LYS A 122 -8.31 -13.33 10.69
CA LYS A 122 -8.61 -14.67 10.19
C LYS A 122 -7.34 -15.41 9.72
N ARG A 123 -7.32 -16.74 9.89
CA ARG A 123 -6.17 -17.56 9.50
C ARG A 123 -5.92 -17.58 8.00
N LEU A 124 -6.98 -17.78 7.21
CA LEU A 124 -6.90 -17.71 5.74
C LEU A 124 -7.03 -16.25 5.31
N ARG A 125 -5.93 -15.65 4.88
CA ARG A 125 -5.85 -14.26 4.43
C ARG A 125 -4.83 -14.07 3.34
N PHE A 126 -5.01 -13.04 2.56
CA PHE A 126 -4.00 -12.50 1.66
C PHE A 126 -3.26 -11.37 2.36
N GLU A 127 -1.95 -11.41 2.32
CA GLU A 127 -1.11 -10.38 2.96
C GLU A 127 -0.81 -9.27 1.95
N VAL A 128 -1.07 -8.03 2.35
CA VAL A 128 -0.70 -6.80 1.61
C VAL A 128 -0.11 -5.82 2.62
N ARG A 129 0.99 -5.19 2.24
CA ARG A 129 1.72 -4.25 3.11
C ARG A 129 1.70 -2.85 2.51
N PRO A 130 1.77 -1.80 3.34
CA PRO A 130 2.06 -0.46 2.85
C PRO A 130 3.35 -0.46 2.02
N GLY A 131 3.33 0.21 0.87
CA GLY A 131 4.41 0.18 -0.11
C GLY A 131 4.26 -0.83 -1.23
N ASP A 132 3.47 -1.90 -1.07
CA ASP A 132 3.17 -2.84 -2.15
C ASP A 132 2.52 -2.12 -3.33
N ILE A 133 2.87 -2.56 -4.54
CA ILE A 133 2.32 -2.01 -5.78
C ILE A 133 1.59 -3.07 -6.60
N ARG A 134 0.61 -2.64 -7.37
CA ARG A 134 -0.12 -3.46 -8.35
C ARG A 134 -0.25 -2.72 -9.67
N PRO A 135 -0.18 -3.40 -10.82
CA PRO A 135 -0.38 -2.73 -12.11
C PRO A 135 -1.73 -2.00 -12.16
N LEU A 136 -1.72 -0.75 -12.64
CA LEU A 136 -2.91 0.12 -12.60
C LEU A 136 -4.11 -0.48 -13.35
N ALA A 137 -3.90 -0.94 -14.59
CA ALA A 137 -4.96 -1.50 -15.41
C ALA A 137 -5.34 -2.96 -15.03
N ARG A 138 -4.44 -3.69 -14.36
CA ARG A 138 -4.57 -5.14 -14.08
C ARG A 138 -4.73 -5.42 -12.59
N SER A 139 -5.36 -4.51 -11.85
CA SER A 139 -5.74 -4.72 -10.46
C SER A 139 -7.07 -4.05 -10.13
N GLY A 140 -7.82 -4.59 -9.18
CA GLY A 140 -9.12 -4.04 -8.79
C GLY A 140 -9.00 -2.60 -8.30
N VAL A 141 -8.10 -2.32 -7.36
CA VAL A 141 -7.86 -0.96 -6.85
C VAL A 141 -7.35 -0.01 -7.94
N GLY A 142 -6.52 -0.50 -8.87
CA GLY A 142 -6.02 0.29 -9.99
C GLY A 142 -7.13 0.70 -10.97
N ARG A 143 -8.05 -0.20 -11.29
CA ARG A 143 -9.22 0.11 -12.14
C ARG A 143 -10.15 1.15 -11.50
N VAL A 144 -10.31 1.10 -10.17
CA VAL A 144 -11.05 2.12 -9.43
C VAL A 144 -10.31 3.48 -9.47
N LEU A 145 -8.99 3.50 -9.34
CA LEU A 145 -8.21 4.73 -9.55
C LEU A 145 -8.41 5.28 -10.97
N LEU A 146 -8.35 4.43 -12.00
CA LEU A 146 -8.59 4.85 -13.39
C LEU A 146 -9.98 5.44 -13.58
N SER A 147 -11.01 4.97 -12.88
CA SER A 147 -12.36 5.51 -13.00
C SER A 147 -12.50 7.00 -12.61
N THR A 148 -11.52 7.51 -11.86
CA THR A 148 -11.48 8.92 -11.44
C THR A 148 -10.74 9.85 -12.41
N HIS A 149 -10.16 9.29 -13.48
CA HIS A 149 -9.52 10.04 -14.57
C HIS A 149 -10.49 10.28 -15.71
N THR A 150 -10.17 11.26 -16.55
CA THR A 150 -10.86 11.46 -17.84
C THR A 150 -10.46 10.36 -18.83
N ASP A 151 -11.30 10.12 -19.83
CA ASP A 151 -11.01 9.10 -20.87
C ASP A 151 -9.68 9.37 -21.58
N ALA A 152 -9.40 10.65 -21.89
CA ALA A 152 -8.14 11.05 -22.51
C ALA A 152 -6.91 10.79 -21.63
N GLU A 153 -7.04 10.90 -20.31
CA GLU A 153 -5.98 10.54 -19.36
C GLU A 153 -5.78 9.03 -19.29
N ILE A 154 -6.88 8.26 -19.29
CA ILE A 154 -6.82 6.79 -19.33
C ILE A 154 -6.11 6.33 -20.60
N GLU A 155 -6.46 6.87 -21.77
CA GLU A 155 -5.78 6.53 -23.03
C GLU A 155 -4.27 6.83 -22.97
N ARG A 156 -3.87 7.97 -22.40
CA ARG A 156 -2.45 8.33 -22.25
C ARG A 156 -1.73 7.35 -21.30
N LEU A 157 -2.36 6.99 -20.19
CA LEU A 157 -1.83 6.01 -19.23
C LEU A 157 -1.69 4.63 -19.90
N MET A 158 -2.71 4.19 -20.64
CA MET A 158 -2.68 2.89 -21.33
C MET A 158 -1.60 2.80 -22.40
N ARG A 159 -1.35 3.87 -23.19
CA ARG A 159 -0.20 3.90 -24.10
C ARG A 159 1.13 3.69 -23.38
N ARG A 160 1.29 4.28 -22.18
CA ARG A 160 2.51 4.09 -21.36
C ARG A 160 2.58 2.69 -20.75
N VAL A 161 1.45 2.13 -20.31
CA VAL A 161 1.36 0.74 -19.81
C VAL A 161 1.77 -0.22 -20.91
N HIS A 162 1.22 -0.09 -22.12
CA HIS A 162 1.57 -0.95 -23.26
C HIS A 162 3.04 -0.81 -23.67
N ALA A 163 3.62 0.38 -23.59
CA ALA A 163 5.04 0.57 -23.87
C ALA A 163 5.97 -0.05 -22.82
N ALA A 164 5.44 -0.33 -21.60
CA ALA A 164 6.21 -0.86 -20.47
C ALA A 164 6.03 -2.38 -20.25
N CYS A 165 5.13 -3.05 -21.00
CA CYS A 165 4.89 -4.48 -20.89
C CYS A 165 4.88 -5.17 -22.26
N PRO A 166 5.14 -6.50 -22.33
CA PRO A 166 5.09 -7.27 -23.55
C PRO A 166 3.70 -7.24 -24.22
N PRO A 167 3.61 -7.37 -25.57
CA PRO A 167 2.35 -7.31 -26.30
C PRO A 167 1.27 -8.29 -25.82
N GLU A 168 1.67 -9.48 -25.38
CA GLU A 168 0.78 -10.51 -24.82
C GLU A 168 0.13 -10.10 -23.50
N GLU A 169 0.66 -9.06 -22.83
CA GLU A 169 0.10 -8.48 -21.62
C GLU A 169 -0.76 -7.24 -21.88
N HIS A 170 -0.89 -6.82 -23.14
CA HIS A 170 -1.72 -5.69 -23.50
C HIS A 170 -3.20 -5.99 -23.21
N MET A 171 -3.87 -5.00 -22.67
CA MET A 171 -5.32 -5.03 -22.43
C MET A 171 -6.01 -4.13 -23.46
N GLU A 172 -7.07 -4.63 -24.06
CA GLU A 172 -7.87 -3.83 -24.97
C GLU A 172 -8.50 -2.63 -24.25
N LEU A 173 -8.30 -1.44 -24.82
CA LEU A 173 -8.80 -0.20 -24.21
C LEU A 173 -10.33 -0.23 -24.04
N GLY A 174 -11.05 -0.79 -25.02
CA GLY A 174 -12.52 -0.93 -24.96
C GLY A 174 -13.00 -1.78 -23.78
N GLU A 175 -12.31 -2.89 -23.49
CA GLU A 175 -12.60 -3.73 -22.33
C GLU A 175 -12.38 -2.97 -21.02
N LEU A 176 -11.23 -2.29 -20.91
CA LEU A 176 -10.95 -1.47 -19.72
C LEU A 176 -11.99 -0.37 -19.53
N MET A 177 -12.36 0.34 -20.60
CA MET A 177 -13.34 1.42 -20.54
C MET A 177 -14.73 0.90 -20.15
N GLY A 178 -15.09 -0.32 -20.56
CA GLY A 178 -16.32 -0.97 -20.11
C GLY A 178 -16.36 -1.14 -18.59
N VAL A 179 -15.25 -1.62 -18.00
CA VAL A 179 -15.10 -1.75 -16.53
C VAL A 179 -15.12 -0.39 -15.85
N VAL A 180 -14.36 0.58 -16.35
CA VAL A 180 -14.28 1.95 -15.80
C VAL A 180 -15.66 2.61 -15.79
N ASN A 181 -16.42 2.51 -16.88
CA ASN A 181 -17.77 3.09 -16.95
C ASN A 181 -18.75 2.37 -16.00
N GLY A 182 -18.59 1.06 -15.80
CA GLY A 182 -19.31 0.33 -14.74
C GLY A 182 -19.00 0.91 -13.35
N ILE A 183 -17.73 1.14 -13.02
CA ILE A 183 -17.33 1.73 -11.73
C ILE A 183 -17.90 3.15 -11.55
N ARG A 184 -17.84 3.98 -12.58
CA ARG A 184 -18.39 5.35 -12.54
C ARG A 184 -19.90 5.36 -12.28
N ARG A 185 -20.64 4.39 -12.84
CA ARG A 185 -22.08 4.24 -12.64
C ARG A 185 -22.42 3.69 -11.26
N ASP A 186 -21.73 2.63 -10.83
CA ASP A 186 -22.10 1.85 -9.65
C ASP A 186 -21.40 2.37 -8.36
N GLY A 187 -20.35 3.19 -8.53
CA GLY A 187 -19.55 3.77 -7.45
C GLY A 187 -18.56 2.82 -6.81
N TYR A 188 -18.43 1.59 -7.30
CA TYR A 188 -17.49 0.59 -6.77
C TYR A 188 -17.13 -0.47 -7.82
N LEU A 189 -16.12 -1.28 -7.50
CA LEU A 189 -15.77 -2.49 -8.23
C LEU A 189 -15.68 -3.67 -7.28
N PHE A 190 -16.26 -4.81 -7.62
CA PHE A 190 -15.87 -6.10 -7.08
C PHE A 190 -15.02 -6.85 -8.10
N SER A 191 -13.73 -6.88 -7.85
CA SER A 191 -12.73 -7.58 -8.67
C SER A 191 -12.47 -8.98 -8.11
N ARG A 192 -12.43 -10.00 -8.99
CA ARG A 192 -12.23 -11.41 -8.64
C ARG A 192 -11.10 -11.99 -9.46
N HIS A 193 -10.21 -12.78 -8.84
CA HIS A 193 -9.18 -13.60 -9.51
C HIS A 193 -8.20 -12.84 -10.44
N ILE A 194 -8.08 -11.50 -10.32
CA ILE A 194 -7.27 -10.72 -11.29
C ILE A 194 -5.77 -10.83 -10.99
N VAL A 195 -5.38 -10.64 -9.73
CA VAL A 195 -3.96 -10.60 -9.31
C VAL A 195 -3.50 -11.95 -8.79
N VAL A 196 -4.34 -12.58 -7.98
CA VAL A 196 -4.10 -13.88 -7.37
C VAL A 196 -5.37 -14.71 -7.50
N GLN A 197 -5.21 -15.99 -7.84
CA GLN A 197 -6.33 -16.92 -7.87
C GLN A 197 -7.02 -16.96 -6.49
N ASP A 198 -8.34 -17.00 -6.48
CA ASP A 198 -9.22 -17.01 -5.30
C ASP A 198 -9.15 -15.75 -4.41
N ALA A 199 -8.35 -14.75 -4.79
CA ALA A 199 -8.37 -13.45 -4.16
C ALA A 199 -9.32 -12.48 -4.85
N GLY A 200 -10.05 -11.71 -4.03
CA GLY A 200 -10.93 -10.63 -4.49
C GLY A 200 -10.68 -9.32 -3.74
N VAL A 201 -11.20 -8.24 -4.31
CA VAL A 201 -11.27 -6.95 -3.65
C VAL A 201 -12.56 -6.23 -4.04
N ILE A 202 -13.28 -5.72 -3.03
CA ILE A 202 -14.36 -4.74 -3.21
C ILE A 202 -13.73 -3.38 -2.95
N ALA A 203 -13.77 -2.47 -3.91
CA ALA A 203 -13.08 -1.19 -3.83
C ALA A 203 -13.95 -0.04 -4.34
N MET A 204 -13.81 1.15 -3.73
CA MET A 204 -14.48 2.39 -4.14
C MET A 204 -13.56 3.60 -3.96
N PRO A 205 -13.72 4.66 -4.77
CA PRO A 205 -12.96 5.88 -4.59
C PRO A 205 -13.44 6.62 -3.33
N LEU A 206 -12.51 7.25 -2.61
CA LEU A 206 -12.85 8.19 -1.54
C LEU A 206 -13.11 9.58 -2.12
N PRO A 207 -14.05 10.35 -1.56
CA PRO A 207 -14.32 11.73 -1.99
C PRO A 207 -13.14 12.65 -1.69
N GLN A 208 -12.43 12.40 -0.58
CA GLN A 208 -11.28 13.19 -0.17
C GLN A 208 -10.09 13.01 -1.11
N ARG A 209 -9.42 14.13 -1.40
CA ARG A 209 -8.12 14.17 -2.11
C ARG A 209 -7.07 14.82 -1.22
N SER A 210 -5.85 14.30 -1.27
CA SER A 210 -4.70 14.94 -0.65
C SER A 210 -3.57 15.08 -1.66
N PHE A 211 -2.89 16.23 -1.69
CA PHE A 211 -1.88 16.57 -2.69
C PHE A 211 -2.35 16.34 -4.15
N GLY A 212 -3.64 16.58 -4.43
CA GLY A 212 -4.25 16.34 -5.74
C GLY A 212 -4.41 14.86 -6.11
N ARG A 213 -4.16 13.93 -5.18
CA ARG A 213 -4.28 12.48 -5.40
C ARG A 213 -5.62 11.97 -4.91
N THR A 214 -6.20 11.05 -5.66
CA THR A 214 -7.36 10.27 -5.24
C THR A 214 -6.93 9.07 -4.43
N PHE A 215 -7.71 8.75 -3.39
CA PHE A 215 -7.57 7.53 -2.62
C PHE A 215 -8.66 6.53 -2.97
N VAL A 216 -8.34 5.25 -2.86
CA VAL A 216 -9.27 4.15 -3.03
C VAL A 216 -9.29 3.33 -1.74
N LEU A 217 -10.48 3.16 -1.18
CA LEU A 217 -10.76 2.22 -0.09
C LEU A 217 -10.98 0.85 -0.69
N GLY A 218 -10.30 -0.17 -0.20
CA GLY A 218 -10.43 -1.56 -0.63
C GLY A 218 -10.65 -2.51 0.54
N VAL A 219 -11.56 -3.46 0.37
CA VAL A 219 -11.75 -4.61 1.28
C VAL A 219 -11.37 -5.87 0.51
N GLY A 220 -10.29 -6.52 0.93
CA GLY A 220 -9.68 -7.67 0.25
C GLY A 220 -9.79 -8.95 1.04
N GLY A 221 -9.98 -10.08 0.34
CA GLY A 221 -10.07 -11.39 0.97
C GLY A 221 -10.31 -12.51 -0.04
N PRO A 222 -10.53 -13.75 0.41
CA PRO A 222 -11.00 -14.83 -0.44
C PRO A 222 -12.35 -14.46 -1.11
N VAL A 223 -12.43 -14.71 -2.43
CA VAL A 223 -13.60 -14.35 -3.24
C VAL A 223 -14.89 -14.85 -2.61
N SER A 224 -14.94 -16.12 -2.16
CA SER A 224 -16.14 -16.70 -1.55
C SER A 224 -16.63 -15.89 -0.34
N ARG A 225 -15.75 -15.51 0.58
CA ARG A 225 -16.14 -14.70 1.76
C ARG A 225 -16.64 -13.30 1.38
N LEU A 226 -16.02 -12.70 0.38
CA LEU A 226 -16.44 -11.38 -0.10
C LEU A 226 -17.79 -11.44 -0.81
N GLU A 227 -18.07 -12.53 -1.55
CA GLU A 227 -19.38 -12.77 -2.20
C GLU A 227 -20.47 -12.99 -1.16
N ASP A 228 -20.22 -13.84 -0.17
CA ASP A 228 -21.18 -14.15 0.89
C ASP A 228 -21.60 -12.90 1.68
N ASN A 229 -20.72 -11.90 1.80
CA ASN A 229 -20.96 -10.66 2.57
C ASN A 229 -20.87 -9.38 1.73
N GLN A 230 -21.00 -9.44 0.40
CA GLN A 230 -20.83 -8.27 -0.47
C GLN A 230 -21.70 -7.08 -0.03
N ALA A 231 -22.98 -7.31 0.24
CA ALA A 231 -23.92 -6.26 0.64
C ALA A 231 -23.52 -5.61 1.97
N GLY A 232 -23.09 -6.42 2.95
CA GLY A 232 -22.63 -5.94 4.25
C GLY A 232 -21.34 -5.10 4.13
N ILE A 233 -20.39 -5.57 3.33
CA ILE A 233 -19.13 -4.85 3.09
C ILE A 233 -19.43 -3.48 2.44
N LEU A 234 -20.24 -3.44 1.39
CA LEU A 234 -20.61 -2.19 0.72
C LEU A 234 -21.35 -1.21 1.65
N ALA A 235 -22.22 -1.73 2.49
CA ALA A 235 -22.95 -0.93 3.49
C ALA A 235 -21.97 -0.33 4.53
N ALA A 236 -21.04 -1.14 5.06
CA ALA A 236 -20.02 -0.71 6.01
C ALA A 236 -19.11 0.39 5.40
N MET A 237 -18.62 0.17 4.17
CA MET A 237 -17.77 1.14 3.47
C MET A 237 -18.51 2.48 3.25
N ARG A 238 -19.73 2.45 2.72
CA ARG A 238 -20.53 3.67 2.47
C ARG A 238 -20.87 4.42 3.77
N LYS A 239 -21.26 3.68 4.82
CA LYS A 239 -21.57 4.24 6.14
C LYS A 239 -20.35 4.93 6.75
N ALA A 240 -19.18 4.29 6.71
CA ALA A 240 -17.94 4.87 7.23
C ALA A 240 -17.52 6.12 6.46
N ILE A 241 -17.60 6.10 5.12
CA ILE A 241 -17.31 7.27 4.28
C ILE A 241 -18.26 8.42 4.62
N ALA A 242 -19.57 8.19 4.65
CA ALA A 242 -20.54 9.23 4.94
C ALA A 242 -20.38 9.84 6.35
N ARG A 243 -19.88 9.05 7.32
CA ARG A 243 -19.68 9.49 8.69
C ARG A 243 -18.40 10.32 8.88
N HIS A 244 -17.31 9.91 8.27
CA HIS A 244 -15.98 10.46 8.53
C HIS A 244 -15.45 11.38 7.43
N LEU A 245 -16.01 11.29 6.22
CA LEU A 245 -15.65 12.10 5.06
C LEU A 245 -16.90 12.71 4.42
N PRO A 246 -17.69 13.50 5.18
CA PRO A 246 -18.84 14.19 4.60
C PRO A 246 -18.37 15.16 3.52
N ASP A 247 -19.21 15.39 2.47
CA ASP A 247 -18.97 16.32 1.36
C ASP A 247 -18.77 17.76 1.84
#